data_9b15bbb9b2d79452e8f905bdab863d84
#
_entry.id   9b15bbb9b2d79452e8f905bdab863d84
#
_cell.length_a   1.000
_cell.length_b   1.000
_cell.length_c   1.000
_cell.angle_alpha   90.00
_cell.angle_beta   90.00
_cell.angle_gamma   90.00
#
_symmetry.space_group_name_H-M   'P 1'
#
loop_
_entity.id
_entity.type
_entity.pdbx_description
1 polymer ?
#
loop_
_entity_poly.entity_id
_entity_poly.type
_entity_poly.pdbx_seq_one_letter_code
_entity_poly.pdbx_strand_id
1 'polypeptide(L)'
;MNPPAPRSIARRTPFVLAVLTLIAILAFVAVSRLVTRLKANEKQIGWHAYEAGLIQAQAGHLENALDDFRAALTYDRDNPNYQLGLARALRDTGRFNEAEAYLLHLWDAAPQDSTINLALARLAARRQSVEDALRYYHNAIYGAWSSDPENNRRKTRFELIEFLLKQNAKPQAQAELMALVHVLPPDPAARLMVADLLRQTQDYESALAQYKIVLKLDHGNAAALTGGGDSAFHLGRYRTVEKYLQQAVALQPGNTQARAQLQTATLVLQSDPFLHRVSDAERNRRIIADFLHAGERLKSCAQSQEIDLPAKPVTGTVPPGASANGLTSLWARWQAARPELRRLSSPTNADLPDALMDLVQDIEQQTAQQCGEPTGLDLALLLGARDREIADQ
;
A
#
# COMPACT_ATOMS: atom_id res chain seq x y z
N MET A 1 115.17 5.12 -18.02
CA MET A 1 113.91 5.48 -18.71
C MET A 1 112.77 5.02 -17.87
N ASN A 2 112.18 5.96 -17.14
CA ASN A 2 110.97 5.69 -16.35
C ASN A 2 109.74 5.83 -17.24
N PRO A 3 108.76 4.92 -17.16
CA PRO A 3 107.48 5.07 -17.87
C PRO A 3 106.64 6.11 -17.22
N PRO A 4 105.80 6.88 -17.98
CA PRO A 4 104.96 7.93 -17.44
C PRO A 4 103.79 7.34 -16.66
N ALA A 5 103.45 7.96 -15.55
CA ALA A 5 102.35 7.59 -14.67
C ALA A 5 100.98 7.69 -15.39
N PRO A 6 100.03 6.80 -15.16
CA PRO A 6 98.71 6.84 -15.78
C PRO A 6 97.94 8.00 -15.20
N ARG A 7 97.49 8.92 -16.06
CA ARG A 7 96.63 10.08 -15.71
C ARG A 7 95.30 9.65 -15.22
N SER A 8 94.89 10.23 -14.09
CA SER A 8 93.68 10.07 -13.34
C SER A 8 92.37 10.26 -14.14
N ILE A 9 91.91 9.24 -14.83
CA ILE A 9 90.57 9.16 -15.43
C ILE A 9 89.52 8.74 -14.34
N ALA A 10 89.94 8.15 -13.23
CA ALA A 10 89.11 7.52 -12.20
C ALA A 10 88.24 8.50 -11.32
N ARG A 11 88.52 9.82 -11.37
CA ARG A 11 87.70 10.78 -10.53
C ARG A 11 86.53 11.42 -11.25
N ARG A 12 86.42 11.36 -12.59
CA ARG A 12 85.32 12.01 -13.33
C ARG A 12 84.11 11.10 -13.56
N THR A 13 84.31 9.80 -13.53
CA THR A 13 83.23 8.81 -13.75
C THR A 13 82.13 8.80 -12.71
N PRO A 14 82.40 8.87 -11.38
CA PRO A 14 81.33 8.88 -10.41
C PRO A 14 80.51 10.19 -10.42
N PHE A 15 81.13 11.31 -10.78
CA PHE A 15 80.45 12.60 -10.92
C PHE A 15 79.50 12.62 -12.12
N VAL A 16 79.94 12.10 -13.27
CA VAL A 16 79.09 11.96 -14.48
C VAL A 16 77.95 11.01 -14.26
N LEU A 17 78.17 9.88 -13.57
CA LEU A 17 77.11 8.99 -13.15
C LEU A 17 76.09 9.64 -12.21
N ALA A 18 76.53 10.40 -11.22
CA ALA A 18 75.68 11.13 -10.30
C ALA A 18 74.82 12.20 -11.02
N VAL A 19 75.41 12.90 -11.99
CA VAL A 19 74.66 13.89 -12.80
C VAL A 19 73.64 13.20 -13.71
N LEU A 20 74.00 12.09 -14.33
CA LEU A 20 73.04 11.31 -15.17
C LEU A 20 71.88 10.72 -14.36
N THR A 21 72.17 10.19 -13.16
CA THR A 21 71.13 9.71 -12.24
C THR A 21 70.19 10.83 -11.77
N LEU A 22 70.73 12.01 -11.47
CA LEU A 22 69.94 13.17 -11.09
C LEU A 22 69.02 13.63 -12.26
N ILE A 23 69.55 13.68 -13.48
CA ILE A 23 68.76 14.00 -14.68
C ILE A 23 67.68 12.96 -14.91
N ALA A 24 67.93 11.67 -14.74
CA ALA A 24 66.98 10.60 -14.87
C ALA A 24 65.86 10.71 -13.82
N ILE A 25 66.20 11.03 -12.55
CA ILE A 25 65.23 11.24 -11.49
C ILE A 25 64.36 12.49 -11.77
N LEU A 26 64.94 13.59 -12.22
CA LEU A 26 64.20 14.81 -12.56
C LEU A 26 63.29 14.56 -13.78
N ALA A 27 63.75 13.86 -14.79
CA ALA A 27 62.90 13.47 -15.93
C ALA A 27 61.75 12.55 -15.52
N PHE A 28 62.01 11.55 -14.67
CA PHE A 28 60.95 10.68 -14.09
C PHE A 28 59.92 11.47 -13.29
N VAL A 29 60.35 12.37 -12.43
CA VAL A 29 59.42 13.25 -11.64
C VAL A 29 58.64 14.16 -12.57
N ALA A 30 59.26 14.74 -13.60
CA ALA A 30 58.54 15.60 -14.57
C ALA A 30 57.51 14.83 -15.35
N VAL A 31 57.84 13.64 -15.85
CA VAL A 31 56.90 12.75 -16.57
C VAL A 31 55.77 12.30 -15.63
N SER A 32 56.07 11.88 -14.39
CA SER A 32 55.08 11.49 -13.40
C SER A 32 54.10 12.62 -13.11
N ARG A 33 54.57 13.84 -12.92
CA ARG A 33 53.74 15.03 -12.73
C ARG A 33 52.90 15.37 -13.95
N LEU A 34 53.45 15.21 -15.16
CA LEU A 34 52.68 15.42 -16.38
C LEU A 34 51.54 14.39 -16.52
N VAL A 35 51.83 13.10 -16.31
CA VAL A 35 50.84 12.02 -16.37
C VAL A 35 49.74 12.23 -15.33
N THR A 36 50.10 12.62 -14.08
CA THR A 36 49.06 12.90 -13.04
C THR A 36 48.19 14.10 -13.39
N ARG A 37 48.76 15.14 -14.02
CA ARG A 37 47.95 16.29 -14.47
C ARG A 37 47.04 15.93 -15.63
N LEU A 38 47.52 15.14 -16.62
CA LEU A 38 46.68 14.69 -17.72
C LEU A 38 45.52 13.81 -17.24
N LYS A 39 45.81 12.84 -16.36
CA LYS A 39 44.75 12.01 -15.75
C LYS A 39 43.74 12.84 -14.89
N ALA A 40 44.21 13.85 -14.19
CA ALA A 40 43.30 14.74 -13.42
C ALA A 40 42.40 15.53 -14.35
N ASN A 41 42.92 16.02 -15.48
CA ASN A 41 42.12 16.73 -16.49
C ASN A 41 41.11 15.80 -17.16
N GLU A 42 41.48 14.57 -17.54
CA GLU A 42 40.58 13.55 -18.08
C GLU A 42 39.42 13.26 -17.09
N LYS A 43 39.73 13.03 -15.81
CA LYS A 43 38.70 12.84 -14.76
C LYS A 43 37.74 14.02 -14.65
N GLN A 44 38.26 15.24 -14.74
CA GLN A 44 37.43 16.44 -14.68
C GLN A 44 36.49 16.53 -15.89
N ILE A 45 36.97 16.26 -17.11
CA ILE A 45 36.13 16.26 -18.31
C ILE A 45 35.07 15.17 -18.22
N GLY A 46 35.45 13.95 -17.80
CA GLY A 46 34.50 12.83 -17.60
C GLY A 46 33.42 13.18 -16.57
N TRP A 47 33.83 13.84 -15.47
CA TRP A 47 32.88 14.29 -14.46
C TRP A 47 31.87 15.32 -15.01
N HIS A 48 32.33 16.32 -15.76
CA HIS A 48 31.43 17.31 -16.37
C HIS A 48 30.46 16.69 -17.37
N ALA A 49 30.92 15.72 -18.16
CA ALA A 49 30.02 14.97 -19.05
C ALA A 49 28.96 14.18 -18.22
N TYR A 50 29.38 13.54 -17.13
CA TYR A 50 28.45 12.85 -16.22
C TYR A 50 27.42 13.79 -15.59
N GLU A 51 27.84 14.96 -15.10
CA GLU A 51 26.92 15.98 -14.56
C GLU A 51 25.93 16.47 -15.63
N ALA A 52 26.40 16.71 -16.86
CA ALA A 52 25.52 17.06 -17.97
C ALA A 52 24.49 15.95 -18.23
N GLY A 53 24.91 14.69 -18.25
CA GLY A 53 24.01 13.55 -18.37
C GLY A 53 22.95 13.47 -17.28
N LEU A 54 23.32 13.76 -16.03
CA LEU A 54 22.35 13.83 -14.93
C LEU A 54 21.30 14.95 -15.12
N ILE A 55 21.74 16.13 -15.57
CA ILE A 55 20.85 17.25 -15.85
C ILE A 55 19.89 16.91 -16.99
N GLN A 56 20.41 16.33 -18.10
CA GLN A 56 19.59 15.92 -19.24
C GLN A 56 18.57 14.83 -18.83
N ALA A 57 18.99 13.85 -18.01
CA ALA A 57 18.10 12.80 -17.51
C ALA A 57 16.97 13.38 -16.63
N GLN A 58 17.28 14.35 -15.76
CA GLN A 58 16.28 15.03 -14.93
C GLN A 58 15.31 15.88 -15.76
N ALA A 59 15.79 16.47 -16.86
CA ALA A 59 14.96 17.23 -17.81
C ALA A 59 14.11 16.33 -18.73
N GLY A 60 14.28 15.00 -18.66
CA GLY A 60 13.59 14.05 -19.54
C GLY A 60 14.19 13.88 -20.94
N HIS A 61 15.34 14.51 -21.23
CA HIS A 61 16.06 14.40 -22.49
C HIS A 61 16.95 13.15 -22.49
N LEU A 62 16.31 11.97 -22.50
CA LEU A 62 16.98 10.70 -22.22
C LEU A 62 18.06 10.33 -23.27
N GLU A 63 17.87 10.62 -24.56
CA GLU A 63 18.87 10.33 -25.59
C GLU A 63 20.12 11.19 -25.38
N ASN A 64 19.97 12.50 -25.08
CA ASN A 64 21.10 13.36 -24.77
C ASN A 64 21.84 12.88 -23.51
N ALA A 65 21.11 12.42 -22.49
CA ALA A 65 21.70 11.85 -21.29
C ALA A 65 22.52 10.58 -21.61
N LEU A 66 22.05 9.72 -22.52
CA LEU A 66 22.81 8.55 -22.98
C LEU A 66 24.13 8.96 -23.62
N ASP A 67 24.13 9.96 -24.49
CA ASP A 67 25.34 10.42 -25.17
C ASP A 67 26.32 11.05 -24.17
N ASP A 68 25.85 11.85 -23.22
CA ASP A 68 26.66 12.45 -22.17
C ASP A 68 27.29 11.39 -21.25
N PHE A 69 26.51 10.37 -20.82
CA PHE A 69 27.05 9.27 -20.00
C PHE A 69 28.05 8.41 -20.77
N ARG A 70 27.85 8.17 -22.08
CA ARG A 70 28.84 7.49 -22.93
C ARG A 70 30.11 8.32 -23.06
N ALA A 71 29.98 9.64 -23.24
CA ALA A 71 31.11 10.54 -23.26
C ALA A 71 31.91 10.47 -21.95
N ALA A 72 31.23 10.46 -20.80
CA ALA A 72 31.88 10.28 -19.50
C ALA A 72 32.70 8.97 -19.44
N LEU A 73 32.14 7.87 -19.93
CA LEU A 73 32.79 6.54 -19.96
C LEU A 73 34.01 6.46 -20.90
N THR A 74 34.15 7.37 -21.89
CA THR A 74 35.38 7.43 -22.69
C THR A 74 36.58 7.88 -21.88
N TYR A 75 36.38 8.65 -20.81
CA TYR A 75 37.43 9.16 -19.95
C TYR A 75 37.71 8.27 -18.72
N ASP A 76 36.68 7.54 -18.22
CA ASP A 76 36.83 6.60 -17.11
C ASP A 76 35.82 5.45 -17.29
N ARG A 77 36.25 4.42 -18.02
CA ARG A 77 35.39 3.29 -18.44
C ARG A 77 34.86 2.47 -17.27
N ASP A 78 35.65 2.34 -16.21
CA ASP A 78 35.33 1.48 -15.07
C ASP A 78 34.67 2.27 -13.92
N ASN A 79 34.35 3.53 -14.14
CA ASN A 79 33.70 4.36 -13.12
C ASN A 79 32.28 3.90 -12.84
N PRO A 80 31.99 3.41 -11.61
CA PRO A 80 30.70 2.82 -11.28
C PRO A 80 29.55 3.84 -11.35
N ASN A 81 29.81 5.13 -11.07
CA ASN A 81 28.78 6.17 -11.16
C ASN A 81 28.38 6.42 -12.61
N TYR A 82 29.33 6.44 -13.53
CA TYR A 82 29.07 6.66 -14.95
C TYR A 82 28.31 5.48 -15.56
N GLN A 83 28.73 4.24 -15.22
CA GLN A 83 28.05 3.02 -15.64
C GLN A 83 26.61 2.96 -15.09
N LEU A 84 26.41 3.32 -13.83
CA LEU A 84 25.10 3.36 -13.19
C LEU A 84 24.20 4.44 -13.80
N GLY A 85 24.75 5.62 -14.12
CA GLY A 85 24.04 6.69 -14.82
C GLY A 85 23.56 6.25 -16.19
N LEU A 86 24.48 5.65 -17.00
CA LEU A 86 24.15 5.09 -18.31
C LEU A 86 23.08 4.00 -18.22
N ALA A 87 23.22 3.06 -17.29
CA ALA A 87 22.27 1.96 -17.12
C ALA A 87 20.86 2.46 -16.76
N ARG A 88 20.76 3.49 -15.95
CA ARG A 88 19.47 4.13 -15.63
C ARG A 88 18.83 4.79 -16.84
N ALA A 89 19.59 5.54 -17.62
CA ALA A 89 19.12 6.16 -18.85
C ALA A 89 18.70 5.10 -19.90
N LEU A 90 19.48 4.01 -20.06
CA LEU A 90 19.11 2.87 -20.91
C LEU A 90 17.80 2.21 -20.48
N ARG A 91 17.58 2.01 -19.17
CA ARG A 91 16.31 1.52 -18.65
C ARG A 91 15.15 2.44 -19.02
N ASP A 92 15.33 3.75 -18.86
CA ASP A 92 14.28 4.72 -19.06
C ASP A 92 13.94 4.95 -20.55
N THR A 93 14.88 4.64 -21.45
CA THR A 93 14.69 4.57 -22.92
C THR A 93 14.18 3.20 -23.41
N GLY A 94 13.98 2.22 -22.52
CA GLY A 94 13.49 0.89 -22.89
C GLY A 94 14.59 -0.06 -23.41
N ARG A 95 15.85 0.33 -23.38
CA ARG A 95 17.00 -0.51 -23.79
C ARG A 95 17.41 -1.47 -22.66
N PHE A 96 16.47 -2.33 -22.26
CA PHE A 96 16.56 -3.13 -21.03
C PHE A 96 17.74 -4.11 -21.01
N ASN A 97 18.07 -4.75 -22.14
CA ASN A 97 19.17 -5.72 -22.19
C ASN A 97 20.54 -5.07 -21.98
N GLU A 98 20.73 -3.87 -22.52
CA GLU A 98 21.96 -3.11 -22.34
C GLU A 98 22.04 -2.57 -20.89
N ALA A 99 20.95 -2.07 -20.36
CA ALA A 99 20.89 -1.64 -18.95
C ALA A 99 21.26 -2.78 -18.00
N GLU A 100 20.73 -3.98 -18.26
CA GLU A 100 21.00 -5.16 -17.45
C GLU A 100 22.49 -5.54 -17.48
N ALA A 101 23.13 -5.54 -18.66
CA ALA A 101 24.54 -5.88 -18.79
C ALA A 101 25.43 -4.97 -17.92
N TYR A 102 25.18 -3.65 -17.93
CA TYR A 102 25.91 -2.72 -17.08
C TYR A 102 25.62 -2.93 -15.60
N LEU A 103 24.34 -3.15 -15.23
CA LEU A 103 23.96 -3.35 -13.83
C LEU A 103 24.49 -4.66 -13.26
N LEU A 104 24.49 -5.75 -14.03
CA LEU A 104 25.06 -7.02 -13.58
C LEU A 104 26.59 -6.93 -13.43
N HIS A 105 27.29 -6.24 -14.33
CA HIS A 105 28.72 -5.98 -14.17
C HIS A 105 29.02 -5.20 -12.88
N LEU A 106 28.22 -4.18 -12.55
CA LEU A 106 28.34 -3.45 -11.29
C LEU A 106 28.00 -4.33 -10.08
N TRP A 107 27.00 -5.18 -10.20
CA TRP A 107 26.56 -6.08 -9.13
C TRP A 107 27.61 -7.15 -8.83
N ASP A 108 28.29 -7.70 -9.84
CA ASP A 108 29.38 -8.66 -9.66
C ASP A 108 30.54 -8.06 -8.82
N ALA A 109 30.80 -6.76 -8.99
CA ALA A 109 31.82 -6.06 -8.22
C ALA A 109 31.36 -5.69 -6.79
N ALA A 110 30.06 -5.40 -6.61
CA ALA A 110 29.50 -4.95 -5.34
C ALA A 110 28.08 -5.49 -5.10
N PRO A 111 27.90 -6.80 -4.80
CA PRO A 111 26.58 -7.44 -4.69
C PRO A 111 25.71 -6.89 -3.55
N GLN A 112 26.34 -6.30 -2.52
CA GLN A 112 25.66 -5.74 -1.36
C GLN A 112 25.32 -4.25 -1.50
N ASP A 113 25.70 -3.61 -2.61
CA ASP A 113 25.37 -2.19 -2.84
C ASP A 113 23.88 -2.05 -3.11
N SER A 114 23.21 -1.36 -2.18
CA SER A 114 21.76 -1.13 -2.26
C SER A 114 21.35 -0.27 -3.45
N THR A 115 22.23 0.63 -3.91
CA THR A 115 21.92 1.51 -5.05
C THR A 115 21.90 0.74 -6.36
N ILE A 116 22.80 -0.22 -6.52
CA ILE A 116 22.86 -1.11 -7.67
C ILE A 116 21.68 -2.08 -7.64
N ASN A 117 21.41 -2.70 -6.49
CA ASN A 117 20.27 -3.59 -6.33
C ASN A 117 18.93 -2.86 -6.58
N LEU A 118 18.76 -1.61 -6.13
CA LEU A 118 17.57 -0.82 -6.45
C LEU A 118 17.45 -0.52 -7.96
N ALA A 119 18.56 -0.29 -8.65
CA ALA A 119 18.53 -0.09 -10.09
C ALA A 119 18.12 -1.37 -10.84
N LEU A 120 18.60 -2.54 -10.40
CA LEU A 120 18.19 -3.86 -10.92
C LEU A 120 16.70 -4.14 -10.61
N ALA A 121 16.23 -3.83 -9.38
CA ALA A 121 14.84 -3.97 -9.00
C ALA A 121 13.91 -3.16 -9.92
N ARG A 122 14.26 -1.91 -10.17
CA ARG A 122 13.50 -1.02 -11.08
C ARG A 122 13.53 -1.51 -12.53
N LEU A 123 14.63 -2.09 -12.98
CA LEU A 123 14.73 -2.70 -14.30
C LEU A 123 13.82 -3.93 -14.41
N ALA A 124 13.87 -4.83 -13.44
CA ALA A 124 13.02 -6.01 -13.37
C ALA A 124 11.54 -5.63 -13.30
N ALA A 125 11.19 -4.59 -12.52
CA ALA A 125 9.83 -4.07 -12.44
C ALA A 125 9.33 -3.52 -13.79
N ARG A 126 10.16 -2.83 -14.56
CA ARG A 126 9.83 -2.38 -15.93
C ARG A 126 9.62 -3.53 -16.90
N ARG A 127 10.34 -4.63 -16.71
CA ARG A 127 10.17 -5.88 -17.48
C ARG A 127 9.00 -6.73 -17.00
N GLN A 128 8.33 -6.34 -15.92
CA GLN A 128 7.26 -7.10 -15.27
C GLN A 128 7.72 -8.47 -14.72
N SER A 129 9.03 -8.63 -14.47
CA SER A 129 9.58 -9.80 -13.79
C SER A 129 9.40 -9.64 -12.28
N VAL A 130 8.28 -10.15 -11.75
CA VAL A 130 7.91 -9.97 -10.34
C VAL A 130 8.93 -10.61 -9.40
N GLU A 131 9.39 -11.81 -9.73
CA GLU A 131 10.34 -12.57 -8.90
C GLU A 131 11.70 -11.86 -8.79
N ASP A 132 12.27 -11.42 -9.92
CA ASP A 132 13.53 -10.69 -9.92
C ASP A 132 13.39 -9.34 -9.25
N ALA A 133 12.28 -8.61 -9.49
CA ALA A 133 12.01 -7.34 -8.83
C ALA A 133 11.99 -7.51 -7.30
N LEU A 134 11.24 -8.49 -6.78
CA LEU A 134 11.19 -8.81 -5.35
C LEU A 134 12.58 -9.09 -4.78
N ARG A 135 13.34 -9.97 -5.43
CA ARG A 135 14.69 -10.34 -4.99
C ARG A 135 15.60 -9.11 -4.89
N TYR A 136 15.65 -8.28 -5.93
CA TYR A 136 16.51 -7.11 -5.94
C TYR A 136 16.01 -5.97 -5.03
N TYR A 137 14.67 -5.79 -4.87
CA TYR A 137 14.14 -4.86 -3.89
C TYR A 137 14.53 -5.27 -2.46
N HIS A 138 14.42 -6.55 -2.11
CA HIS A 138 14.86 -7.04 -0.80
C HIS A 138 16.37 -6.85 -0.61
N ASN A 139 17.19 -7.17 -1.62
CA ASN A 139 18.62 -6.90 -1.56
C ASN A 139 18.92 -5.41 -1.35
N ALA A 140 18.17 -4.51 -1.97
CA ALA A 140 18.33 -3.07 -1.77
C ALA A 140 17.88 -2.62 -0.36
N ILE A 141 16.79 -3.17 0.18
CA ILE A 141 16.28 -2.84 1.51
C ILE A 141 17.26 -3.28 2.61
N TYR A 142 17.83 -4.47 2.49
CA TYR A 142 18.71 -5.05 3.52
C TYR A 142 20.20 -4.88 3.26
N GLY A 143 20.59 -4.36 2.09
CA GLY A 143 21.97 -4.14 1.71
C GLY A 143 22.60 -2.88 2.31
N ALA A 144 23.76 -2.51 1.77
CA ALA A 144 24.56 -1.39 2.22
C ALA A 144 24.22 -0.11 1.45
N TRP A 145 23.73 0.91 2.15
CA TRP A 145 23.53 2.26 1.63
C TRP A 145 24.71 3.15 2.03
N SER A 146 25.30 3.83 1.07
CA SER A 146 26.43 4.76 1.31
C SER A 146 26.02 6.05 2.04
N SER A 147 24.74 6.44 1.94
CA SER A 147 24.20 7.65 2.59
C SER A 147 22.77 7.42 3.01
N ASP A 148 22.33 8.05 4.10
CA ASP A 148 20.96 8.07 4.64
C ASP A 148 20.25 6.69 4.58
N PRO A 149 20.81 5.63 5.20
CA PRO A 149 20.35 4.27 5.02
C PRO A 149 18.89 4.07 5.44
N GLU A 150 18.47 4.68 6.55
CA GLU A 150 17.11 4.48 7.07
C GLU A 150 16.03 5.05 6.14
N ASN A 151 16.27 6.26 5.62
CA ASN A 151 15.33 6.90 4.71
C ASN A 151 15.29 6.18 3.34
N ASN A 152 16.46 5.77 2.83
CA ASN A 152 16.54 5.03 1.58
C ASN A 152 15.88 3.65 1.68
N ARG A 153 16.04 2.92 2.80
CA ARG A 153 15.32 1.67 3.06
C ARG A 153 13.82 1.87 3.07
N ARG A 154 13.33 2.90 3.76
CA ARG A 154 11.89 3.22 3.78
C ARG A 154 11.38 3.56 2.39
N LYS A 155 12.05 4.44 1.66
CA LYS A 155 11.65 4.79 0.27
C LYS A 155 11.62 3.57 -0.64
N THR A 156 12.64 2.72 -0.57
CA THR A 156 12.72 1.48 -1.36
C THR A 156 11.59 0.52 -1.02
N ARG A 157 11.23 0.40 0.27
CA ARG A 157 10.11 -0.45 0.69
C ARG A 157 8.76 0.10 0.23
N PHE A 158 8.55 1.42 0.26
CA PHE A 158 7.36 2.04 -0.34
C PHE A 158 7.26 1.74 -1.84
N GLU A 159 8.37 1.87 -2.57
CA GLU A 159 8.40 1.56 -4.00
C GLU A 159 8.09 0.09 -4.30
N LEU A 160 8.59 -0.83 -3.47
CA LEU A 160 8.24 -2.25 -3.54
C LEU A 160 6.75 -2.48 -3.29
N ILE A 161 6.17 -1.85 -2.27
CA ILE A 161 4.73 -1.95 -1.95
C ILE A 161 3.88 -1.46 -3.13
N GLU A 162 4.21 -0.31 -3.70
CA GLU A 162 3.50 0.22 -4.87
C GLU A 162 3.61 -0.71 -6.08
N PHE A 163 4.79 -1.30 -6.31
CA PHE A 163 4.99 -2.29 -7.36
C PHE A 163 4.10 -3.52 -7.14
N LEU A 164 4.08 -4.07 -5.92
CA LEU A 164 3.26 -5.24 -5.56
C LEU A 164 1.76 -4.97 -5.72
N LEU A 165 1.30 -3.79 -5.33
CA LEU A 165 -0.09 -3.39 -5.52
C LEU A 165 -0.48 -3.29 -7.01
N LYS A 166 0.41 -2.75 -7.85
CA LYS A 166 0.21 -2.71 -9.31
C LYS A 166 0.14 -4.11 -9.93
N GLN A 167 0.84 -5.08 -9.34
CA GLN A 167 0.79 -6.48 -9.75
C GLN A 167 -0.38 -7.27 -9.10
N ASN A 168 -1.27 -6.59 -8.36
CA ASN A 168 -2.34 -7.20 -7.57
C ASN A 168 -1.84 -8.24 -6.54
N ALA A 169 -0.59 -8.15 -6.13
CA ALA A 169 0.06 -9.02 -5.14
C ALA A 169 -0.23 -8.50 -3.71
N LYS A 170 -1.52 -8.40 -3.34
CA LYS A 170 -1.97 -7.81 -2.07
C LYS A 170 -1.35 -8.46 -0.82
N PRO A 171 -1.25 -9.80 -0.70
CA PRO A 171 -0.67 -10.42 0.50
C PRO A 171 0.80 -10.04 0.71
N GLN A 172 1.60 -9.97 -0.36
CA GLN A 172 3.00 -9.56 -0.29
C GLN A 172 3.13 -8.08 0.08
N ALA A 173 2.29 -7.21 -0.54
CA ALA A 173 2.24 -5.79 -0.19
C ALA A 173 1.89 -5.59 1.28
N GLN A 174 0.95 -6.36 1.82
CA GLN A 174 0.53 -6.32 3.22
C GLN A 174 1.66 -6.72 4.16
N ALA A 175 2.44 -7.78 3.83
CA ALA A 175 3.60 -8.17 4.62
C ALA A 175 4.66 -7.07 4.69
N GLU A 176 4.95 -6.39 3.58
CA GLU A 176 5.89 -5.27 3.54
C GLU A 176 5.36 -4.02 4.29
N LEU A 177 4.05 -3.76 4.21
CA LEU A 177 3.39 -2.70 4.98
C LEU A 177 3.50 -2.95 6.49
N MET A 178 3.27 -4.18 6.95
CA MET A 178 3.43 -4.54 8.36
C MET A 178 4.88 -4.35 8.84
N ALA A 179 5.86 -4.77 8.02
CA ALA A 179 7.27 -4.52 8.34
C ALA A 179 7.60 -3.02 8.40
N LEU A 180 6.95 -2.20 7.56
CA LEU A 180 7.14 -0.74 7.54
C LEU A 180 6.53 -0.05 8.78
N VAL A 181 5.34 -0.48 9.22
CA VAL A 181 4.64 0.08 10.39
C VAL A 181 5.51 0.11 11.64
N HIS A 182 6.33 -0.92 11.85
CA HIS A 182 7.21 -1.04 13.03
C HIS A 182 8.36 -0.03 13.05
N VAL A 183 8.80 0.46 11.88
CA VAL A 183 9.95 1.37 11.74
C VAL A 183 9.54 2.80 11.36
N LEU A 184 8.23 3.08 11.27
CA LEU A 184 7.75 4.41 10.93
C LEU A 184 7.96 5.40 12.08
N PRO A 185 8.50 6.59 11.78
CA PRO A 185 8.54 7.67 12.74
C PRO A 185 7.12 8.14 13.11
N PRO A 186 6.95 8.91 14.20
CA PRO A 186 5.68 9.53 14.55
C PRO A 186 5.39 10.75 13.65
N ASP A 187 5.49 10.57 12.35
CA ASP A 187 5.17 11.59 11.34
C ASP A 187 3.76 11.35 10.79
N PRO A 188 2.83 12.32 10.92
CA PRO A 188 1.45 12.16 10.46
C PRO A 188 1.35 11.83 8.96
N ALA A 189 2.19 12.44 8.12
CA ALA A 189 2.13 12.25 6.67
C ALA A 189 2.54 10.83 6.27
N ALA A 190 3.66 10.32 6.82
CA ALA A 190 4.12 8.96 6.55
C ALA A 190 3.13 7.90 7.07
N ARG A 191 2.54 8.12 8.25
CA ARG A 191 1.54 7.20 8.82
C ARG A 191 0.22 7.23 8.06
N LEU A 192 -0.20 8.40 7.58
CA LEU A 192 -1.38 8.53 6.73
C LEU A 192 -1.21 7.74 5.42
N MET A 193 -0.06 7.89 4.76
CA MET A 193 0.27 7.13 3.55
C MET A 193 0.19 5.62 3.78
N VAL A 194 0.77 5.12 4.88
CA VAL A 194 0.72 3.69 5.21
C VAL A 194 -0.71 3.24 5.54
N ALA A 195 -1.48 4.05 6.26
CA ALA A 195 -2.87 3.76 6.55
C ALA A 195 -3.71 3.61 5.28
N ASP A 196 -3.51 4.52 4.29
CA ASP A 196 -4.20 4.46 3.00
C ASP A 196 -3.81 3.20 2.20
N LEU A 197 -2.54 2.82 2.22
CA LEU A 197 -2.06 1.59 1.56
C LEU A 197 -2.62 0.32 2.25
N LEU A 198 -2.66 0.28 3.57
CA LEU A 198 -3.29 -0.82 4.33
C LEU A 198 -4.78 -0.93 3.99
N ARG A 199 -5.49 0.20 3.91
CA ARG A 199 -6.90 0.23 3.49
C ARG A 199 -7.09 -0.29 2.06
N GLN A 200 -6.21 0.04 1.12
CA GLN A 200 -6.22 -0.49 -0.25
C GLN A 200 -6.01 -2.01 -0.29
N THR A 201 -5.22 -2.57 0.62
CA THR A 201 -5.06 -4.02 0.76
C THR A 201 -6.19 -4.69 1.52
N GLN A 202 -7.19 -3.92 1.99
CA GLN A 202 -8.33 -4.37 2.80
C GLN A 202 -7.94 -4.82 4.22
N ASP A 203 -6.76 -4.46 4.70
CA ASP A 203 -6.38 -4.61 6.11
C ASP A 203 -6.93 -3.42 6.90
N TYR A 204 -8.24 -3.41 7.08
CA TYR A 204 -8.97 -2.32 7.73
C TYR A 204 -8.62 -2.17 9.21
N GLU A 205 -8.27 -3.26 9.89
CA GLU A 205 -7.88 -3.23 11.30
C GLU A 205 -6.56 -2.44 11.48
N SER A 206 -5.53 -2.83 10.74
CA SER A 206 -4.22 -2.16 10.77
C SER A 206 -4.32 -0.73 10.25
N ALA A 207 -5.13 -0.49 9.20
CA ALA A 207 -5.39 0.85 8.68
C ALA A 207 -6.00 1.75 9.75
N LEU A 208 -7.07 1.28 10.42
CA LEU A 208 -7.74 2.02 11.49
C LEU A 208 -6.79 2.35 12.65
N ALA A 209 -5.90 1.41 12.99
CA ALA A 209 -4.88 1.65 14.02
C ALA A 209 -3.93 2.79 13.63
N GLN A 210 -3.48 2.85 12.37
CA GLN A 210 -2.63 3.94 11.89
C GLN A 210 -3.38 5.27 11.81
N TYR A 211 -4.63 5.31 11.30
CA TYR A 211 -5.45 6.53 11.31
C TYR A 211 -5.67 7.06 12.74
N LYS A 212 -5.87 6.19 13.73
CA LYS A 212 -5.96 6.60 15.14
C LYS A 212 -4.68 7.29 15.63
N ILE A 213 -3.51 6.84 15.18
CA ILE A 213 -2.24 7.49 15.52
C ILE A 213 -2.15 8.87 14.86
N VAL A 214 -2.50 8.97 13.57
CA VAL A 214 -2.56 10.26 12.86
C VAL A 214 -3.47 11.24 13.60
N LEU A 215 -4.68 10.79 13.97
CA LEU A 215 -5.67 11.62 14.69
C LEU A 215 -5.25 11.99 16.11
N LYS A 216 -4.32 11.27 16.74
CA LYS A 216 -3.71 11.71 18.02
C LYS A 216 -2.71 12.83 17.82
N LEU A 217 -2.04 12.88 16.68
CA LEU A 217 -1.05 13.92 16.35
C LEU A 217 -1.69 15.15 15.72
N ASP A 218 -2.71 14.93 14.90
CA ASP A 218 -3.49 15.96 14.19
C ASP A 218 -4.98 15.59 14.21
N HIS A 219 -5.70 16.10 15.22
CA HIS A 219 -7.12 15.78 15.47
C HIS A 219 -8.05 16.21 14.33
N GLY A 220 -7.65 17.22 13.55
CA GLY A 220 -8.44 17.79 12.46
C GLY A 220 -8.09 17.22 11.07
N ASN A 221 -7.28 16.17 10.98
CA ASN A 221 -6.87 15.60 9.73
C ASN A 221 -8.05 14.96 8.98
N ALA A 222 -8.58 15.67 7.99
CA ALA A 222 -9.76 15.27 7.24
C ALA A 222 -9.59 13.93 6.51
N ALA A 223 -8.37 13.64 5.98
CA ALA A 223 -8.08 12.39 5.32
C ALA A 223 -8.07 11.22 6.31
N ALA A 224 -7.47 11.41 7.49
CA ALA A 224 -7.46 10.38 8.53
C ALA A 224 -8.85 10.14 9.14
N LEU A 225 -9.69 11.19 9.27
CA LEU A 225 -11.08 11.05 9.69
C LEU A 225 -11.90 10.26 8.67
N THR A 226 -11.73 10.57 7.39
CA THR A 226 -12.43 9.86 6.29
C THR A 226 -11.96 8.42 6.17
N GLY A 227 -10.64 8.19 6.05
CA GLY A 227 -10.08 6.84 5.92
C GLY A 227 -10.29 5.96 7.15
N GLY A 228 -10.19 6.56 8.35
CA GLY A 228 -10.49 5.87 9.61
C GLY A 228 -11.97 5.52 9.76
N GLY A 229 -12.86 6.41 9.32
CA GLY A 229 -14.30 6.16 9.27
C GLY A 229 -14.68 5.06 8.29
N ASP A 230 -14.11 5.09 7.09
CA ASP A 230 -14.27 4.05 6.06
C ASP A 230 -13.76 2.68 6.56
N SER A 231 -12.57 2.63 7.15
CA SER A 231 -12.03 1.41 7.74
C SER A 231 -12.92 0.87 8.87
N ALA A 232 -13.42 1.76 9.74
CA ALA A 232 -14.35 1.38 10.81
C ALA A 232 -15.68 0.86 10.26
N PHE A 233 -16.16 1.40 9.13
CA PHE A 233 -17.36 0.94 8.45
C PHE A 233 -17.22 -0.50 7.96
N HIS A 234 -16.11 -0.81 7.30
CA HIS A 234 -15.81 -2.18 6.86
C HIS A 234 -15.63 -3.20 8.00
N LEU A 235 -15.26 -2.70 9.19
CA LEU A 235 -15.12 -3.49 10.43
C LEU A 235 -16.42 -3.56 11.26
N GLY A 236 -17.54 -2.97 10.81
CA GLY A 236 -18.77 -2.91 11.56
C GLY A 236 -18.74 -2.01 12.81
N ARG A 237 -17.69 -1.20 12.99
CA ARG A 237 -17.52 -0.35 14.19
C ARG A 237 -18.29 0.96 14.07
N TYR A 238 -19.63 0.90 13.97
CA TYR A 238 -20.49 2.04 13.61
C TYR A 238 -20.40 3.23 14.56
N ARG A 239 -20.15 3.03 15.85
CA ARG A 239 -19.88 4.17 16.77
C ARG A 239 -18.61 4.94 16.40
N THR A 240 -17.60 4.23 15.92
CA THR A 240 -16.37 4.87 15.44
C THR A 240 -16.61 5.57 14.11
N VAL A 241 -17.41 4.96 13.22
CA VAL A 241 -17.85 5.56 11.96
C VAL A 241 -18.54 6.90 12.23
N GLU A 242 -19.57 6.89 13.08
CA GLU A 242 -20.32 8.10 13.45
C GLU A 242 -19.38 9.19 13.98
N LYS A 243 -18.53 8.85 14.95
CA LYS A 243 -17.57 9.79 15.55
C LYS A 243 -16.64 10.43 14.52
N TYR A 244 -16.08 9.65 13.58
CA TYR A 244 -15.10 10.15 12.63
C TYR A 244 -15.74 10.81 11.43
N LEU A 245 -16.79 10.21 10.86
CA LEU A 245 -17.42 10.76 9.66
C LEU A 245 -18.29 11.99 9.93
N GLN A 246 -18.84 12.19 11.13
CA GLN A 246 -19.47 13.47 11.50
C GLN A 246 -18.47 14.62 11.36
N GLN A 247 -17.25 14.45 11.87
CA GLN A 247 -16.20 15.45 11.76
C GLN A 247 -15.69 15.60 10.32
N ALA A 248 -15.50 14.47 9.61
CA ALA A 248 -15.06 14.49 8.22
C ALA A 248 -16.04 15.24 7.30
N VAL A 249 -17.34 14.98 7.44
CA VAL A 249 -18.41 15.65 6.67
C VAL A 249 -18.52 17.13 7.03
N ALA A 250 -18.30 17.49 8.29
CA ALA A 250 -18.27 18.90 8.71
C ALA A 250 -17.10 19.66 8.05
N LEU A 251 -15.92 19.02 7.92
CA LEU A 251 -14.75 19.60 7.26
C LEU A 251 -14.87 19.58 5.72
N GLN A 252 -15.48 18.53 5.16
CA GLN A 252 -15.63 18.30 3.74
C GLN A 252 -17.07 17.93 3.35
N PRO A 253 -17.99 18.90 3.31
CA PRO A 253 -19.41 18.64 3.02
C PRO A 253 -19.69 18.01 1.65
N GLY A 254 -18.76 18.13 0.71
CA GLY A 254 -18.84 17.55 -0.63
C GLY A 254 -18.55 16.05 -0.70
N ASN A 255 -18.06 15.41 0.37
CA ASN A 255 -17.74 13.99 0.37
C ASN A 255 -19.04 13.14 0.50
N THR A 256 -19.58 12.75 -0.64
CA THR A 256 -20.82 11.98 -0.74
C THR A 256 -20.71 10.57 -0.15
N GLN A 257 -19.57 9.90 -0.31
CA GLN A 257 -19.32 8.57 0.23
C GLN A 257 -19.32 8.60 1.77
N ALA A 258 -18.56 9.51 2.37
CA ALA A 258 -18.52 9.66 3.83
C ALA A 258 -19.91 9.97 4.41
N ARG A 259 -20.70 10.79 3.71
CA ARG A 259 -22.09 11.10 4.11
C ARG A 259 -22.99 9.88 4.05
N ALA A 260 -22.91 9.08 2.98
CA ALA A 260 -23.71 7.87 2.85
C ALA A 260 -23.34 6.83 3.92
N GLN A 261 -22.06 6.61 4.17
CA GLN A 261 -21.60 5.71 5.24
C GLN A 261 -22.01 6.19 6.62
N LEU A 262 -21.94 7.50 6.89
CA LEU A 262 -22.43 8.09 8.14
C LEU A 262 -23.93 7.85 8.32
N GLN A 263 -24.73 8.09 7.29
CA GLN A 263 -26.16 7.87 7.32
C GLN A 263 -26.49 6.39 7.60
N THR A 264 -25.83 5.48 6.92
CA THR A 264 -26.00 4.04 7.16
C THR A 264 -25.61 3.66 8.58
N ALA A 265 -24.46 4.11 9.07
CA ALA A 265 -24.01 3.84 10.44
C ALA A 265 -24.99 4.39 11.49
N THR A 266 -25.54 5.58 11.27
CA THR A 266 -26.55 6.17 12.16
C THR A 266 -27.83 5.31 12.18
N LEU A 267 -28.28 4.83 11.02
CA LEU A 267 -29.43 3.92 10.96
C LEU A 267 -29.18 2.60 11.69
N VAL A 268 -27.99 1.98 11.49
CA VAL A 268 -27.61 0.76 12.25
C VAL A 268 -27.66 1.01 13.75
N LEU A 269 -27.07 2.11 14.23
CA LEU A 269 -27.06 2.43 15.65
C LEU A 269 -28.47 2.75 16.21
N GLN A 270 -29.39 3.22 15.37
CA GLN A 270 -30.77 3.50 15.76
C GLN A 270 -31.66 2.26 15.74
N SER A 271 -31.42 1.33 14.82
CA SER A 271 -32.21 0.10 14.67
C SER A 271 -31.73 -1.05 15.56
N ASP A 272 -30.44 -1.17 15.86
CA ASP A 272 -29.90 -2.31 16.61
C ASP A 272 -30.49 -2.38 18.05
N PRO A 273 -31.31 -3.41 18.36
CA PRO A 273 -31.97 -3.53 19.67
C PRO A 273 -31.03 -4.06 20.75
N PHE A 274 -29.86 -4.61 20.39
CA PHE A 274 -28.93 -5.24 21.33
C PHE A 274 -27.74 -4.36 21.71
N LEU A 275 -27.77 -3.08 21.33
CA LEU A 275 -26.73 -2.14 21.74
C LEU A 275 -26.65 -2.04 23.26
N HIS A 276 -25.43 -2.01 23.77
CA HIS A 276 -25.19 -1.79 25.21
C HIS A 276 -25.90 -0.52 25.73
N ARG A 277 -26.61 -0.63 26.83
CA ARG A 277 -27.40 0.45 27.49
C ARG A 277 -28.72 0.82 26.82
N VAL A 278 -29.25 0.00 25.93
CA VAL A 278 -30.63 0.14 25.46
C VAL A 278 -31.55 -0.44 26.52
N SER A 279 -32.59 0.30 26.93
CA SER A 279 -33.58 -0.21 27.87
C SER A 279 -34.47 -1.27 27.21
N ASP A 280 -35.09 -2.16 28.02
CA ASP A 280 -35.98 -3.21 27.51
C ASP A 280 -37.13 -2.63 26.70
N ALA A 281 -37.70 -1.51 27.14
CA ALA A 281 -38.77 -0.83 26.42
C ALA A 281 -38.31 -0.32 25.03
N GLU A 282 -37.14 0.26 24.98
CA GLU A 282 -36.56 0.74 23.72
C GLU A 282 -36.15 -0.42 22.80
N ARG A 283 -35.56 -1.48 23.36
CA ARG A 283 -35.24 -2.72 22.63
C ARG A 283 -36.49 -3.28 21.96
N ASN A 284 -37.56 -3.45 22.72
CA ASN A 284 -38.81 -3.99 22.20
C ASN A 284 -39.42 -3.08 21.13
N ARG A 285 -39.32 -1.75 21.28
CA ARG A 285 -39.78 -0.78 20.28
C ARG A 285 -39.03 -0.94 18.95
N ARG A 286 -37.71 -1.09 19.03
CA ARG A 286 -36.84 -1.30 17.82
C ARG A 286 -37.20 -2.60 17.14
N ILE A 287 -37.27 -3.72 17.88
CA ILE A 287 -37.62 -5.04 17.30
C ILE A 287 -38.99 -4.97 16.59
N ILE A 288 -39.97 -4.32 17.19
CA ILE A 288 -41.32 -4.17 16.58
C ILE A 288 -41.21 -3.36 15.29
N ALA A 289 -40.49 -2.25 15.30
CA ALA A 289 -40.31 -1.41 14.12
C ALA A 289 -39.62 -2.13 12.99
N ASP A 290 -38.49 -2.81 13.28
CA ASP A 290 -37.69 -3.55 12.31
C ASP A 290 -38.45 -4.75 11.75
N PHE A 291 -39.14 -5.50 12.59
CA PHE A 291 -39.99 -6.62 12.18
C PHE A 291 -41.10 -6.20 11.21
N LEU A 292 -41.78 -5.08 11.51
CA LEU A 292 -42.83 -4.57 10.63
C LEU A 292 -42.26 -4.04 9.33
N HIS A 293 -41.14 -3.35 9.38
CA HIS A 293 -40.45 -2.85 8.19
C HIS A 293 -40.02 -4.00 7.24
N ALA A 294 -39.37 -5.05 7.78
CA ALA A 294 -38.98 -6.24 7.01
C ALA A 294 -40.18 -6.93 6.35
N GLY A 295 -41.35 -6.95 7.03
CA GLY A 295 -42.59 -7.46 6.44
C GLY A 295 -43.09 -6.66 5.24
N GLU A 296 -43.02 -5.32 5.30
CA GLU A 296 -43.38 -4.47 4.16
C GLU A 296 -42.38 -4.61 3.00
N ARG A 297 -41.06 -4.73 3.28
CA ARG A 297 -40.04 -5.01 2.27
C ARG A 297 -40.29 -6.37 1.60
N LEU A 298 -40.53 -7.41 2.37
CA LEU A 298 -40.86 -8.75 1.86
C LEU A 298 -42.08 -8.72 0.93
N LYS A 299 -43.11 -8.00 1.31
CA LYS A 299 -44.31 -7.81 0.51
C LYS A 299 -44.01 -7.05 -0.79
N SER A 300 -43.29 -5.96 -0.71
CA SER A 300 -42.87 -5.19 -1.90
C SER A 300 -42.00 -6.02 -2.86
N CYS A 301 -41.07 -6.80 -2.32
CA CYS A 301 -40.24 -7.69 -3.08
C CYS A 301 -41.05 -8.77 -3.80
N ALA A 302 -41.98 -9.43 -3.10
CA ALA A 302 -42.86 -10.43 -3.71
C ALA A 302 -43.72 -9.82 -4.83
N GLN A 303 -44.25 -8.62 -4.65
CA GLN A 303 -45.00 -7.91 -5.69
C GLN A 303 -44.17 -7.64 -6.95
N SER A 304 -42.90 -7.23 -6.77
CA SER A 304 -42.01 -6.99 -7.90
C SER A 304 -41.63 -8.25 -8.67
N GLN A 305 -41.73 -9.41 -8.03
CA GLN A 305 -41.51 -10.74 -8.62
C GLN A 305 -42.79 -11.42 -9.06
N GLU A 306 -43.92 -10.70 -9.04
CA GLU A 306 -45.28 -11.25 -9.38
C GLU A 306 -45.67 -12.50 -8.57
N ILE A 307 -45.20 -12.55 -7.29
CA ILE A 307 -45.50 -13.64 -6.35
C ILE A 307 -46.69 -13.24 -5.47
N ASP A 308 -47.75 -14.03 -5.52
CA ASP A 308 -48.91 -13.88 -4.67
C ASP A 308 -48.62 -14.37 -3.24
N LEU A 309 -48.69 -13.46 -2.28
CA LEU A 309 -48.53 -13.76 -0.85
C LEU A 309 -49.91 -14.05 -0.24
N PRO A 310 -50.10 -15.16 0.49
CA PRO A 310 -51.39 -15.51 1.09
C PRO A 310 -51.78 -14.49 2.17
N ALA A 311 -53.05 -14.03 2.13
CA ALA A 311 -53.58 -13.05 3.08
C ALA A 311 -53.76 -13.61 4.49
N LYS A 312 -53.83 -14.94 4.66
CA LYS A 312 -53.97 -15.61 5.97
C LYS A 312 -52.82 -16.58 6.20
N PRO A 313 -52.38 -16.79 7.46
CA PRO A 313 -51.43 -17.85 7.75
C PRO A 313 -51.86 -19.19 7.20
N VAL A 314 -51.03 -19.86 6.46
CA VAL A 314 -51.29 -21.23 5.99
C VAL A 314 -51.19 -22.15 7.20
N THR A 315 -52.35 -22.54 7.73
CA THR A 315 -52.42 -23.57 8.81
C THR A 315 -52.32 -24.95 8.11
N GLY A 316 -51.11 -25.46 8.00
CA GLY A 316 -50.82 -26.79 7.44
C GLY A 316 -49.36 -26.90 7.08
N THR A 317 -48.80 -28.11 7.23
CA THR A 317 -47.46 -28.45 6.73
C THR A 317 -47.38 -28.12 5.25
N VAL A 318 -46.41 -27.29 4.85
CA VAL A 318 -46.04 -27.02 3.44
C VAL A 318 -45.89 -28.37 2.73
N PRO A 319 -46.59 -28.65 1.60
CA PRO A 319 -46.47 -29.94 0.92
C PRO A 319 -45.01 -30.21 0.55
N PRO A 320 -44.50 -31.44 0.78
CA PRO A 320 -43.17 -31.79 0.28
C PRO A 320 -43.22 -31.83 -1.26
N GLY A 321 -42.62 -30.84 -1.90
CA GLY A 321 -42.57 -30.71 -3.37
C GLY A 321 -42.92 -29.34 -3.92
N ALA A 322 -43.55 -28.43 -3.18
CA ALA A 322 -43.50 -27.03 -3.56
C ALA A 322 -42.04 -26.56 -3.27
N SER A 323 -41.28 -26.23 -4.28
CA SER A 323 -40.12 -25.37 -4.13
C SER A 323 -40.70 -24.07 -3.55
N ALA A 324 -40.77 -24.01 -2.23
CA ALA A 324 -41.22 -22.83 -1.52
C ALA A 324 -40.26 -21.72 -1.95
N ASN A 325 -40.71 -20.86 -2.87
CA ASN A 325 -39.98 -19.63 -3.16
C ASN A 325 -39.63 -19.06 -1.78
N GLY A 326 -38.34 -18.80 -1.54
CA GLY A 326 -37.89 -18.38 -0.22
C GLY A 326 -38.78 -17.29 0.38
N LEU A 327 -39.34 -16.38 -0.45
CA LEU A 327 -40.24 -15.29 -0.06
C LEU A 327 -41.60 -15.77 0.51
N THR A 328 -42.26 -16.79 -0.09
CA THR A 328 -43.55 -17.31 0.44
C THR A 328 -43.38 -18.01 1.76
N SER A 329 -42.25 -18.73 1.95
CA SER A 329 -41.92 -19.38 3.22
C SER A 329 -41.65 -18.35 4.30
N LEU A 330 -40.84 -17.31 3.99
CA LEU A 330 -40.57 -16.21 4.92
C LEU A 330 -41.84 -15.42 5.29
N TRP A 331 -42.74 -15.21 4.33
CA TRP A 331 -44.00 -14.56 4.59
C TRP A 331 -44.87 -15.37 5.56
N ALA A 332 -44.93 -16.68 5.40
CA ALA A 332 -45.68 -17.55 6.35
C ALA A 332 -45.05 -17.51 7.75
N ARG A 333 -43.71 -17.55 7.85
CA ARG A 333 -42.99 -17.38 9.15
C ARG A 333 -43.27 -16.02 9.77
N TRP A 334 -43.21 -14.92 8.98
CA TRP A 334 -43.49 -13.58 9.42
C TRP A 334 -44.93 -13.42 9.96
N GLN A 335 -45.93 -13.96 9.23
CA GLN A 335 -47.31 -13.93 9.69
C GLN A 335 -47.52 -14.73 10.97
N ALA A 336 -46.87 -15.89 11.11
CA ALA A 336 -46.96 -16.70 12.33
C ALA A 336 -46.29 -16.02 13.53
N ALA A 337 -45.17 -15.30 13.33
CA ALA A 337 -44.44 -14.59 14.38
C ALA A 337 -45.12 -13.28 14.80
N ARG A 338 -45.92 -12.63 13.93
CA ARG A 338 -46.55 -11.32 14.19
C ARG A 338 -47.38 -11.23 15.50
N PRO A 339 -48.18 -12.21 15.93
CA PRO A 339 -48.89 -12.19 17.21
C PRO A 339 -47.94 -12.20 18.42
N GLU A 340 -46.76 -12.80 18.29
CA GLU A 340 -45.75 -12.92 19.36
C GLU A 340 -45.17 -11.55 19.77
N LEU A 341 -45.23 -10.54 18.90
CA LEU A 341 -44.79 -9.17 19.23
C LEU A 341 -45.43 -8.64 20.53
N ARG A 342 -46.67 -9.06 20.86
CA ARG A 342 -47.36 -8.70 22.10
C ARG A 342 -46.73 -9.31 23.34
N ARG A 343 -45.90 -10.35 23.16
CA ARG A 343 -45.27 -11.10 24.25
C ARG A 343 -43.82 -10.69 24.49
N LEU A 344 -43.27 -9.73 23.73
CA LEU A 344 -41.91 -9.22 23.88
C LEU A 344 -41.59 -8.70 25.28
N SER A 345 -42.61 -8.17 26.00
CA SER A 345 -42.44 -7.69 27.38
C SER A 345 -42.60 -8.79 28.44
N SER A 346 -42.84 -10.04 28.03
CA SER A 346 -43.05 -11.15 28.97
C SER A 346 -41.70 -11.77 29.36
N PRO A 347 -41.38 -11.90 30.64
CA PRO A 347 -40.13 -12.48 31.11
C PRO A 347 -39.99 -13.99 30.82
N THR A 348 -41.07 -14.63 30.36
CA THR A 348 -41.11 -16.07 30.08
C THR A 348 -40.53 -16.43 28.71
N ASN A 349 -40.22 -15.46 27.84
CA ASN A 349 -39.75 -15.67 26.48
C ASN A 349 -38.42 -14.91 26.23
N ALA A 350 -37.35 -15.32 26.91
CA ALA A 350 -36.06 -14.65 26.81
C ALA A 350 -35.47 -14.68 25.37
N ASP A 351 -35.71 -15.76 24.62
CA ASP A 351 -35.19 -15.97 23.28
C ASP A 351 -36.02 -15.33 22.15
N LEU A 352 -37.19 -14.79 22.48
CA LEU A 352 -38.09 -14.21 21.50
C LEU A 352 -37.51 -12.98 20.76
N PRO A 353 -36.79 -12.06 21.41
CA PRO A 353 -36.12 -10.95 20.74
C PRO A 353 -35.17 -11.40 19.66
N ASP A 354 -34.31 -12.40 19.96
CA ASP A 354 -33.34 -12.94 19.02
C ASP A 354 -34.03 -13.65 17.85
N ALA A 355 -34.98 -14.53 18.12
CA ALA A 355 -35.75 -15.24 17.09
C ALA A 355 -36.48 -14.30 16.11
N LEU A 356 -37.01 -13.17 16.60
CA LEU A 356 -37.67 -12.17 15.75
C LEU A 356 -36.63 -11.42 14.88
N MET A 357 -35.47 -11.08 15.43
CA MET A 357 -34.44 -10.39 14.69
C MET A 357 -33.71 -11.32 13.70
N ASP A 358 -33.61 -12.63 13.99
CA ASP A 358 -33.13 -13.64 13.04
C ASP A 358 -34.07 -13.74 11.84
N LEU A 359 -35.40 -13.70 12.09
CA LEU A 359 -36.35 -13.66 10.98
C LEU A 359 -36.28 -12.37 10.16
N VAL A 360 -36.06 -11.22 10.79
CA VAL A 360 -35.79 -9.96 10.09
C VAL A 360 -34.57 -10.11 9.20
N GLN A 361 -33.47 -10.69 9.72
CA GLN A 361 -32.26 -10.94 8.96
C GLN A 361 -32.48 -11.86 7.76
N ASP A 362 -33.17 -13.00 7.97
CA ASP A 362 -33.53 -13.93 6.88
C ASP A 362 -34.29 -13.20 5.76
N ILE A 363 -35.24 -12.33 6.13
CA ILE A 363 -36.02 -11.53 5.18
C ILE A 363 -35.14 -10.56 4.43
N GLU A 364 -34.31 -9.78 5.11
CA GLU A 364 -33.41 -8.80 4.48
C GLU A 364 -32.41 -9.47 3.53
N GLN A 365 -31.83 -10.60 3.95
CA GLN A 365 -30.89 -11.36 3.12
C GLN A 365 -31.55 -11.91 1.87
N GLN A 366 -32.74 -12.53 2.00
CA GLN A 366 -33.46 -13.12 0.87
C GLN A 366 -33.98 -12.05 -0.09
N THR A 367 -34.49 -10.94 0.42
CA THR A 367 -34.98 -9.82 -0.41
C THR A 367 -33.83 -9.10 -1.12
N ALA A 368 -32.64 -8.98 -0.49
CA ALA A 368 -31.45 -8.46 -1.12
C ALA A 368 -30.99 -9.33 -2.33
N GLN A 369 -31.08 -10.66 -2.18
CA GLN A 369 -30.71 -11.58 -3.26
C GLN A 369 -31.68 -11.57 -4.45
N GLN A 370 -32.97 -11.38 -4.20
CA GLN A 370 -33.99 -11.51 -5.23
C GLN A 370 -34.49 -10.19 -5.82
N CYS A 371 -34.47 -9.11 -5.05
CA CYS A 371 -35.07 -7.83 -5.43
C CYS A 371 -34.08 -6.67 -5.52
N GLY A 372 -32.78 -6.97 -5.47
CA GLY A 372 -31.70 -5.99 -5.64
C GLY A 372 -31.11 -5.49 -4.34
N GLU A 373 -30.03 -4.71 -4.49
CA GLU A 373 -29.23 -4.23 -3.35
C GLU A 373 -30.05 -3.39 -2.36
N PRO A 374 -29.97 -3.70 -1.06
CA PRO A 374 -30.69 -2.96 -0.04
C PRO A 374 -30.13 -1.55 0.13
N THR A 375 -30.99 -0.60 0.48
CA THR A 375 -30.62 0.79 0.75
C THR A 375 -31.28 1.29 2.03
N GLY A 376 -30.74 2.36 2.60
CA GLY A 376 -31.36 2.98 3.79
C GLY A 376 -31.45 2.02 4.97
N LEU A 377 -32.67 1.84 5.51
CA LEU A 377 -32.90 0.99 6.68
C LEU A 377 -32.70 -0.49 6.37
N ASP A 378 -33.08 -0.96 5.17
CA ASP A 378 -32.88 -2.36 4.75
C ASP A 378 -31.39 -2.73 4.80
N LEU A 379 -30.51 -1.85 4.29
CA LEU A 379 -29.06 -2.04 4.37
C LEU A 379 -28.57 -2.02 5.82
N ALA A 380 -29.12 -1.13 6.64
CA ALA A 380 -28.74 -1.02 8.05
C ALA A 380 -29.10 -2.29 8.84
N LEU A 381 -30.29 -2.87 8.59
CA LEU A 381 -30.74 -4.11 9.22
C LEU A 381 -29.86 -5.30 8.80
N LEU A 382 -29.51 -5.37 7.51
CA LEU A 382 -28.62 -6.43 7.00
C LEU A 382 -27.21 -6.34 7.62
N LEU A 383 -26.67 -5.14 7.78
CA LEU A 383 -25.33 -4.92 8.34
C LEU A 383 -25.31 -5.14 9.86
N GLY A 384 -26.33 -4.71 10.59
CA GLY A 384 -26.43 -4.91 12.05
C GLY A 384 -26.50 -6.38 12.45
N ALA A 385 -27.06 -7.22 11.61
CA ALA A 385 -27.07 -8.66 11.78
C ALA A 385 -25.70 -9.32 11.62
N ARG A 386 -24.91 -8.89 10.63
CA ARG A 386 -23.57 -9.41 10.37
C ARG A 386 -22.60 -9.22 11.53
N ASP A 387 -22.74 -8.12 12.27
CA ASP A 387 -21.88 -7.83 13.42
C ASP A 387 -22.13 -8.76 14.60
N ARG A 388 -23.34 -9.31 14.74
CA ARG A 388 -23.67 -10.32 15.76
C ARG A 388 -22.97 -11.65 15.50
N GLU A 389 -22.95 -12.11 14.24
CA GLU A 389 -22.24 -13.35 13.87
C GLU A 389 -20.73 -13.25 14.11
N ILE A 390 -20.14 -12.05 13.98
CA ILE A 390 -18.69 -11.83 14.23
C ILE A 390 -18.39 -11.71 15.73
N ALA A 391 -19.33 -11.20 16.53
CA ALA A 391 -19.15 -11.08 17.97
C ALA A 391 -19.28 -12.42 18.72
N ASP A 392 -19.96 -13.40 18.12
CA ASP A 392 -20.16 -14.74 18.69
C ASP A 392 -19.07 -15.76 18.25
N GLN A 393 -18.11 -15.36 17.39
CA GLN A 393 -16.89 -16.13 17.00
C GLN A 393 -15.65 -15.61 17.73
#